data_66917e06cbc35d442f68870c427f2405
#
_entry.id   66917e06cbc35d442f68870c427f2405
#
_cell.length_a   1.000
_cell.length_b   1.000
_cell.length_c   1.000
_cell.angle_alpha   90.00
_cell.angle_beta   90.00
_cell.angle_gamma   90.00
#
_symmetry.space_group_name_H-M   'P 1'
#
loop_
_entity.id
_entity.type
_entity.pdbx_description
1 polymer ?
#
loop_
_entity_poly.entity_id
_entity_poly.type
_entity_poly.pdbx_seq_one_letter_code
_entity_poly.pdbx_strand_id
1 'polypeptide(L)'
;MSALIEVSGLSKHFGGLQAVKDVSFAIEPGEIVGILGPNGAGKTTLYNLLTGFIPYDSGSVVFKGRDLRGLAPYRIAGLGISRTFQLCRPFVGMTVFENVIVGGLGASGGGGSGLDAHAHALLKQVGLAGKEQLAVETLSYGDQRRLEIARALAAKPALLLLDEPFAGLGSGEIADLSALIRRVHADQGLTVMLIEHKLHEFMRLVGRVIALDFGEIIAEGSPEDIVRHPAVIEAYIGRGDAEAEEQTNAA
;
A
#
# COMPACT_ATOMS: atom_id res chain seq x y z
N MET A 1 14.19 -10.90 16.35
CA MET A 1 14.19 -11.11 14.87
C MET A 1 14.54 -9.76 14.25
N SER A 2 15.18 -9.67 13.11
CA SER A 2 15.51 -8.40 12.47
C SER A 2 14.28 -7.91 11.68
N ALA A 3 14.00 -6.61 11.72
CA ALA A 3 12.90 -6.00 10.97
C ALA A 3 12.99 -6.34 9.46
N LEU A 4 11.84 -6.48 8.80
CA LEU A 4 11.76 -6.68 7.35
C LEU A 4 12.14 -5.39 6.61
N ILE A 5 11.61 -4.27 7.09
CA ILE A 5 11.97 -2.93 6.63
C ILE A 5 12.22 -2.03 7.83
N GLU A 6 13.28 -1.24 7.77
CA GLU A 6 13.66 -0.25 8.78
C GLU A 6 13.84 1.10 8.11
N VAL A 7 13.18 2.10 8.63
CA VAL A 7 13.22 3.50 8.17
C VAL A 7 13.78 4.33 9.31
N SER A 8 14.81 5.14 9.04
CA SER A 8 15.48 5.93 10.07
C SER A 8 15.73 7.34 9.57
N GLY A 9 15.16 8.34 10.27
CA GLY A 9 15.37 9.76 10.02
C GLY A 9 14.96 10.23 8.61
N LEU A 10 13.99 9.55 7.99
CA LEU A 10 13.62 9.78 6.60
C LEU A 10 12.99 11.16 6.43
N SER A 11 13.55 11.97 5.52
CA SER A 11 13.04 13.31 5.26
C SER A 11 12.98 13.63 3.78
N LYS A 12 11.97 14.45 3.39
CA LYS A 12 11.76 14.91 2.02
C LYS A 12 11.17 16.30 1.97
N HIS A 13 11.79 17.17 1.18
CA HIS A 13 11.32 18.52 0.87
C HIS A 13 10.92 18.63 -0.60
N PHE A 14 9.90 19.47 -0.86
CA PHE A 14 9.52 19.94 -2.17
C PHE A 14 9.47 21.47 -2.14
N GLY A 15 10.52 22.12 -2.62
CA GLY A 15 10.68 23.56 -2.43
C GLY A 15 10.68 23.92 -0.94
N GLY A 16 9.78 24.79 -0.52
CA GLY A 16 9.62 25.18 0.89
C GLY A 16 8.79 24.23 1.75
N LEU A 17 8.15 23.22 1.16
CA LEU A 17 7.30 22.27 1.88
C LEU A 17 8.10 21.04 2.31
N GLN A 18 8.15 20.74 3.61
CA GLN A 18 8.68 19.50 4.14
C GLN A 18 7.57 18.46 4.21
N ALA A 19 7.51 17.57 3.21
CA ALA A 19 6.44 16.60 3.06
C ALA A 19 6.63 15.33 3.92
N VAL A 20 7.88 15.02 4.30
CA VAL A 20 8.23 13.97 5.27
C VAL A 20 9.37 14.52 6.13
N LYS A 21 9.26 14.39 7.45
CA LYS A 21 10.15 15.01 8.42
C LYS A 21 10.55 14.02 9.51
N ASP A 22 11.82 13.62 9.46
CA ASP A 22 12.48 12.75 10.46
C ASP A 22 11.68 11.47 10.82
N VAL A 23 11.05 10.85 9.80
CA VAL A 23 10.20 9.67 9.99
C VAL A 23 11.07 8.45 10.25
N SER A 24 10.81 7.76 11.37
CA SER A 24 11.52 6.55 11.78
C SER A 24 10.53 5.50 12.27
N PHE A 25 10.59 4.30 11.70
CA PHE A 25 9.80 3.12 12.13
C PHE A 25 10.43 1.84 11.59
N ALA A 26 10.02 0.71 12.14
CA ALA A 26 10.39 -0.61 11.65
C ALA A 26 9.14 -1.49 11.49
N ILE A 27 9.14 -2.40 10.51
CA ILE A 27 8.07 -3.38 10.30
C ILE A 27 8.69 -4.78 10.33
N GLU A 28 8.14 -5.63 11.19
CA GLU A 28 8.55 -7.01 11.31
C GLU A 28 7.92 -7.89 10.21
N PRO A 29 8.56 -9.02 9.85
CA PRO A 29 7.94 -9.97 8.92
C PRO A 29 6.59 -10.45 9.43
N GLY A 30 5.58 -10.49 8.53
CA GLY A 30 4.24 -10.99 8.85
C GLY A 30 3.37 -10.01 9.63
N GLU A 31 3.68 -8.71 9.65
CA GLU A 31 2.77 -7.69 10.18
C GLU A 31 1.80 -7.17 9.10
N ILE A 32 0.61 -6.74 9.52
CA ILE A 32 -0.25 -5.81 8.77
C ILE A 32 -0.22 -4.47 9.49
N VAL A 33 0.49 -3.50 8.91
CA VAL A 33 0.67 -2.15 9.48
C VAL A 33 -0.14 -1.14 8.68
N GLY A 34 -0.93 -0.33 9.39
CA GLY A 34 -1.69 0.76 8.80
C GLY A 34 -0.95 2.10 8.89
N ILE A 35 -1.00 2.88 7.82
CA ILE A 35 -0.57 4.28 7.83
C ILE A 35 -1.81 5.16 7.82
N LEU A 36 -1.99 5.90 8.89
CA LEU A 36 -3.12 6.77 9.13
C LEU A 36 -2.69 8.24 9.06
N GLY A 37 -3.59 9.13 8.70
CA GLY A 37 -3.35 10.58 8.71
C GLY A 37 -4.28 11.32 7.76
N PRO A 38 -4.52 12.61 7.97
CA PRO A 38 -5.37 13.42 7.10
C PRO A 38 -4.76 13.60 5.70
N ASN A 39 -5.50 14.26 4.80
CA ASN A 39 -4.99 14.63 3.49
C ASN A 39 -3.78 15.58 3.64
N GLY A 40 -2.73 15.35 2.84
CA GLY A 40 -1.50 16.12 2.97
C GLY A 40 -0.57 15.73 4.12
N ALA A 41 -0.87 14.70 4.92
CA ALA A 41 -0.01 14.24 6.01
C ALA A 41 1.32 13.60 5.55
N GLY A 42 1.52 13.37 4.25
CA GLY A 42 2.77 12.81 3.72
C GLY A 42 2.71 11.30 3.39
N LYS A 43 1.57 10.64 3.55
CA LYS A 43 1.42 9.17 3.37
C LYS A 43 1.85 8.67 1.99
N THR A 44 1.31 9.25 0.91
CA THR A 44 1.67 8.88 -0.47
C THR A 44 3.13 9.25 -0.78
N THR A 45 3.63 10.35 -0.21
CA THR A 45 5.05 10.70 -0.32
C THR A 45 5.92 9.63 0.34
N LEU A 46 5.59 9.19 1.56
CA LEU A 46 6.28 8.11 2.23
C LEU A 46 6.34 6.84 1.35
N TYR A 47 5.22 6.41 0.76
CA TYR A 47 5.19 5.26 -0.16
C TYR A 47 6.09 5.47 -1.39
N ASN A 48 6.10 6.68 -1.95
CA ASN A 48 6.97 7.01 -3.08
C ASN A 48 8.46 6.94 -2.71
N LEU A 49 8.82 7.34 -1.49
CA LEU A 49 10.20 7.24 -0.97
C LEU A 49 10.59 5.77 -0.77
N LEU A 50 9.74 4.95 -0.13
CA LEU A 50 10.00 3.53 0.12
C LEU A 50 10.14 2.70 -1.16
N THR A 51 9.49 3.13 -2.25
CA THR A 51 9.48 2.44 -3.53
C THR A 51 10.42 3.05 -4.57
N GLY A 52 11.18 4.10 -4.20
CA GLY A 52 12.19 4.72 -5.06
C GLY A 52 11.62 5.56 -6.21
N PHE A 53 10.31 5.85 -6.21
CA PHE A 53 9.71 6.77 -7.19
C PHE A 53 10.19 8.21 -6.98
N ILE A 54 10.54 8.56 -5.76
CA ILE A 54 11.09 9.85 -5.37
C ILE A 54 12.31 9.60 -4.49
N PRO A 55 13.46 10.27 -4.70
CA PRO A 55 14.60 10.18 -3.79
C PRO A 55 14.31 10.94 -2.50
N TYR A 56 14.74 10.40 -1.36
CA TYR A 56 14.72 11.12 -0.08
C TYR A 56 15.97 12.00 0.07
N ASP A 57 15.84 13.06 0.88
CA ASP A 57 16.91 14.04 1.07
C ASP A 57 17.86 13.59 2.18
N SER A 58 17.32 13.01 3.28
CA SER A 58 18.10 12.47 4.38
C SER A 58 17.44 11.23 4.99
N GLY A 59 18.14 10.55 5.89
CA GLY A 59 17.71 9.31 6.52
C GLY A 59 18.13 8.07 5.73
N SER A 60 17.57 6.93 6.06
CA SER A 60 17.85 5.65 5.40
C SER A 60 16.61 4.77 5.35
N VAL A 61 16.54 3.89 4.36
CA VAL A 61 15.54 2.81 4.24
C VAL A 61 16.31 1.51 3.98
N VAL A 62 16.20 0.58 4.91
CA VAL A 62 16.86 -0.73 4.84
C VAL A 62 15.79 -1.81 4.73
N PHE A 63 15.83 -2.62 3.67
CA PHE A 63 14.93 -3.74 3.44
C PHE A 63 15.70 -5.06 3.40
N LYS A 64 15.37 -6.01 4.27
CA LYS A 64 16.11 -7.27 4.43
C LYS A 64 17.60 -7.07 4.57
N GLY A 65 18.03 -6.06 5.37
CA GLY A 65 19.42 -5.71 5.60
C GLY A 65 20.11 -4.98 4.44
N ARG A 66 19.39 -4.62 3.37
CA ARG A 66 19.92 -3.90 2.21
C ARG A 66 19.42 -2.47 2.17
N ASP A 67 20.33 -1.51 2.08
CA ASP A 67 19.99 -0.09 1.87
C ASP A 67 19.37 0.10 0.46
N LEU A 68 18.23 0.80 0.42
CA LEU A 68 17.50 1.11 -0.82
C LEU A 68 17.92 2.43 -1.46
N ARG A 69 18.83 3.18 -0.86
CA ARG A 69 19.25 4.50 -1.34
C ARG A 69 19.73 4.44 -2.80
N GLY A 70 19.14 5.29 -3.64
CA GLY A 70 19.50 5.42 -5.05
C GLY A 70 19.13 4.23 -5.94
N LEU A 71 18.39 3.25 -5.42
CA LEU A 71 17.87 2.18 -6.25
C LEU A 71 16.67 2.65 -7.06
N ALA A 72 16.64 2.28 -8.33
CA ALA A 72 15.47 2.52 -9.19
C ALA A 72 14.29 1.64 -8.76
N PRO A 73 13.02 2.07 -9.00
CA PRO A 73 11.81 1.35 -8.57
C PRO A 73 11.79 -0.13 -8.98
N TYR A 74 12.20 -0.46 -10.21
CA TYR A 74 12.23 -1.85 -10.68
C TYR A 74 13.22 -2.72 -9.90
N ARG A 75 14.32 -2.15 -9.40
CA ARG A 75 15.29 -2.87 -8.54
C ARG A 75 14.71 -3.12 -7.16
N ILE A 76 14.00 -2.15 -6.60
CA ILE A 76 13.30 -2.28 -5.32
C ILE A 76 12.21 -3.35 -5.43
N ALA A 77 11.41 -3.33 -6.51
CA ALA A 77 10.44 -4.38 -6.80
C ALA A 77 11.10 -5.77 -6.89
N GLY A 78 12.25 -5.88 -7.57
CA GLY A 78 13.04 -7.12 -7.66
C GLY A 78 13.60 -7.62 -6.33
N LEU A 79 13.68 -6.79 -5.28
CA LEU A 79 14.04 -7.20 -3.92
C LEU A 79 12.86 -7.80 -3.16
N GLY A 80 11.62 -7.61 -3.65
CA GLY A 80 10.41 -8.15 -3.06
C GLY A 80 9.53 -7.12 -2.36
N ILE A 81 9.57 -5.85 -2.77
CA ILE A 81 8.58 -4.83 -2.40
C ILE A 81 7.65 -4.61 -3.59
N SER A 82 6.36 -4.92 -3.44
CA SER A 82 5.34 -4.61 -4.44
C SER A 82 4.39 -3.54 -3.92
N ARG A 83 3.80 -2.77 -4.86
CA ARG A 83 2.86 -1.69 -4.52
C ARG A 83 1.67 -1.70 -5.47
N THR A 84 0.47 -1.43 -4.93
CA THR A 84 -0.68 -0.97 -5.69
C THR A 84 -0.72 0.57 -5.71
N PHE A 85 -1.52 1.14 -6.58
CA PHE A 85 -1.67 2.59 -6.70
C PHE A 85 -3.12 3.01 -6.40
N GLN A 86 -3.31 4.24 -5.98
CA GLN A 86 -4.62 4.78 -5.66
C GLN A 86 -5.62 4.64 -6.83
N LEU A 87 -5.17 4.89 -8.06
CA LEU A 87 -5.96 4.65 -9.27
C LEU A 87 -5.60 3.30 -9.87
N CYS A 88 -6.60 2.43 -10.03
CA CYS A 88 -6.46 1.21 -10.80
C CYS A 88 -6.02 1.54 -12.23
N ARG A 89 -4.86 1.02 -12.63
CA ARG A 89 -4.33 1.18 -14.00
C ARG A 89 -3.96 -0.19 -14.56
N PRO A 90 -4.96 -0.96 -15.01
CA PRO A 90 -4.68 -2.19 -15.71
C PRO A 90 -4.02 -1.89 -17.06
N PHE A 91 -3.29 -2.84 -17.61
CA PHE A 91 -2.73 -2.74 -18.95
C PHE A 91 -3.87 -2.96 -19.95
N VAL A 92 -4.36 -1.84 -20.51
CA VAL A 92 -5.41 -1.80 -21.51
C VAL A 92 -4.96 -2.55 -22.78
N GLY A 93 -5.89 -3.25 -23.45
CA GLY A 93 -5.59 -4.08 -24.61
C GLY A 93 -4.98 -5.45 -24.28
N MET A 94 -4.90 -5.80 -22.99
CA MET A 94 -4.47 -7.11 -22.51
C MET A 94 -5.62 -7.82 -21.80
N THR A 95 -5.55 -9.15 -21.78
CA THR A 95 -6.45 -9.98 -20.97
C THR A 95 -6.12 -9.86 -19.49
N VAL A 96 -7.05 -10.32 -18.65
CA VAL A 96 -6.87 -10.44 -17.18
C VAL A 96 -5.65 -11.31 -16.87
N PHE A 97 -5.48 -12.42 -17.59
CA PHE A 97 -4.34 -13.32 -17.41
C PHE A 97 -3.02 -12.63 -17.77
N GLU A 98 -2.92 -11.99 -18.93
CA GLU A 98 -1.72 -11.28 -19.37
C GLU A 98 -1.32 -10.16 -18.39
N ASN A 99 -2.28 -9.46 -17.82
CA ASN A 99 -2.02 -8.46 -16.77
C ASN A 99 -1.29 -9.07 -15.56
N VAL A 100 -1.68 -10.27 -15.12
CA VAL A 100 -1.00 -10.96 -14.01
C VAL A 100 0.38 -11.43 -14.42
N ILE A 101 0.54 -11.98 -15.65
CA ILE A 101 1.84 -12.38 -16.19
C ILE A 101 2.83 -11.22 -16.18
N VAL A 102 2.43 -10.05 -16.66
CA VAL A 102 3.29 -8.85 -16.64
C VAL A 102 3.76 -8.50 -15.23
N GLY A 103 2.88 -8.63 -14.22
CA GLY A 103 3.23 -8.42 -12.82
C GLY A 103 4.34 -9.38 -12.31
N GLY A 104 4.42 -10.57 -12.87
CA GLY A 104 5.41 -11.58 -12.49
C GLY A 104 6.75 -11.49 -13.22
N LEU A 105 6.83 -10.78 -14.36
CA LEU A 105 8.05 -10.73 -15.19
C LEU A 105 9.24 -10.05 -14.50
N GLY A 106 8.99 -9.12 -13.59
CA GLY A 106 10.02 -8.39 -12.86
C GLY A 106 10.59 -9.13 -11.65
N ALA A 107 10.02 -10.29 -11.27
CA ALA A 107 10.49 -11.07 -10.14
C ALA A 107 11.83 -11.77 -10.46
N SER A 108 12.71 -11.86 -9.47
CA SER A 108 13.97 -12.62 -9.58
C SER A 108 13.64 -14.09 -9.89
N GLY A 109 13.87 -14.51 -11.15
CA GLY A 109 13.49 -15.82 -11.68
C GLY A 109 12.18 -15.86 -12.48
N GLY A 110 11.57 -14.73 -12.80
CA GLY A 110 10.27 -14.59 -13.46
C GLY A 110 10.28 -14.78 -14.99
N GLY A 111 10.82 -15.84 -15.48
CA GLY A 111 10.78 -16.25 -16.91
C GLY A 111 10.76 -17.77 -17.07
N GLY A 112 10.55 -18.51 -15.98
CA GLY A 112 10.58 -19.97 -15.99
C GLY A 112 9.21 -20.63 -16.18
N SER A 113 9.24 -21.91 -16.52
CA SER A 113 8.10 -22.84 -16.62
C SER A 113 7.32 -22.94 -15.31
N GLY A 114 6.43 -22.03 -15.01
CA GLY A 114 5.62 -22.00 -13.79
C GLY A 114 4.90 -20.70 -13.58
N LEU A 115 5.22 -19.65 -14.37
CA LEU A 115 4.57 -18.35 -14.26
C LEU A 115 3.07 -18.45 -14.60
N ASP A 116 2.72 -19.22 -15.63
CA ASP A 116 1.33 -19.46 -16.05
C ASP A 116 0.52 -20.15 -14.94
N ALA A 117 1.06 -21.23 -14.38
CA ALA A 117 0.41 -21.93 -13.27
C ALA A 117 0.25 -21.03 -12.05
N HIS A 118 1.26 -20.20 -11.75
CA HIS A 118 1.21 -19.22 -10.67
C HIS A 118 0.14 -18.14 -10.94
N ALA A 119 0.08 -17.61 -12.17
CA ALA A 119 -0.93 -16.63 -12.55
C ALA A 119 -2.36 -17.18 -12.41
N HIS A 120 -2.62 -18.41 -12.87
CA HIS A 120 -3.91 -19.08 -12.68
C HIS A 120 -4.26 -19.26 -11.19
N ALA A 121 -3.27 -19.67 -10.37
CA ALA A 121 -3.48 -19.81 -8.93
C ALA A 121 -3.82 -18.47 -8.28
N LEU A 122 -3.15 -17.38 -8.65
CA LEU A 122 -3.43 -16.03 -8.17
C LEU A 122 -4.82 -15.57 -8.58
N LEU A 123 -5.21 -15.74 -9.86
CA LEU A 123 -6.54 -15.37 -10.34
C LEU A 123 -7.63 -16.12 -9.57
N LYS A 124 -7.43 -17.40 -9.28
CA LYS A 124 -8.33 -18.16 -8.42
C LYS A 124 -8.35 -17.60 -6.98
N GLN A 125 -7.19 -17.26 -6.42
CA GLN A 125 -7.05 -16.74 -5.06
C GLN A 125 -7.77 -15.39 -4.88
N VAL A 126 -7.69 -14.51 -5.90
CA VAL A 126 -8.36 -13.20 -5.85
C VAL A 126 -9.84 -13.25 -6.32
N GLY A 127 -10.37 -14.42 -6.70
CA GLY A 127 -11.76 -14.58 -7.12
C GLY A 127 -12.04 -14.16 -8.57
N LEU A 128 -11.02 -14.23 -9.44
CA LEU A 128 -11.11 -13.93 -10.87
C LEU A 128 -11.03 -15.20 -11.75
N ALA A 129 -11.19 -16.40 -11.17
CA ALA A 129 -11.26 -17.65 -11.93
C ALA A 129 -12.41 -17.61 -12.93
N GLY A 130 -12.16 -18.04 -14.16
CA GLY A 130 -13.10 -18.02 -15.28
C GLY A 130 -13.14 -16.68 -16.04
N LYS A 131 -12.36 -15.68 -15.60
CA LYS A 131 -12.23 -14.37 -16.27
C LYS A 131 -10.89 -14.16 -16.96
N GLU A 132 -10.06 -15.20 -17.05
CA GLU A 132 -8.67 -15.15 -17.51
C GLU A 132 -8.53 -14.51 -18.88
N GLN A 133 -9.43 -14.86 -19.82
CA GLN A 133 -9.41 -14.44 -21.21
C GLN A 133 -10.22 -13.17 -21.49
N LEU A 134 -10.87 -12.61 -20.47
CA LEU A 134 -11.61 -11.36 -20.65
C LEU A 134 -10.64 -10.20 -20.86
N ALA A 135 -11.03 -9.27 -21.74
CA ALA A 135 -10.35 -7.99 -21.85
C ALA A 135 -10.54 -7.21 -20.54
N VAL A 136 -9.47 -6.63 -20.01
CA VAL A 136 -9.47 -6.00 -18.68
C VAL A 136 -10.46 -4.84 -18.57
N GLU A 137 -10.79 -4.18 -19.68
CA GLU A 137 -11.75 -3.08 -19.79
C GLU A 137 -13.18 -3.52 -19.50
N THR A 138 -13.48 -4.81 -19.58
CA THR A 138 -14.81 -5.37 -19.33
C THR A 138 -15.04 -5.69 -17.86
N LEU A 139 -14.01 -5.61 -17.02
CA LEU A 139 -14.10 -5.90 -15.60
C LEU A 139 -14.85 -4.79 -14.85
N SER A 140 -15.64 -5.20 -13.84
CA SER A 140 -16.15 -4.27 -12.83
C SER A 140 -14.99 -3.60 -12.08
N TYR A 141 -15.25 -2.46 -11.47
CA TYR A 141 -14.21 -1.75 -10.70
C TYR A 141 -13.67 -2.61 -9.54
N GLY A 142 -14.54 -3.35 -8.85
CA GLY A 142 -14.11 -4.30 -7.80
C GLY A 142 -13.22 -5.43 -8.34
N ASP A 143 -13.52 -5.96 -9.54
CA ASP A 143 -12.67 -6.95 -10.17
C ASP A 143 -11.32 -6.37 -10.62
N GLN A 144 -11.29 -5.11 -11.07
CA GLN A 144 -10.02 -4.42 -11.40
C GLN A 144 -9.15 -4.24 -10.14
N ARG A 145 -9.74 -3.93 -8.97
CA ARG A 145 -9.02 -3.89 -7.69
C ARG A 145 -8.44 -5.26 -7.31
N ARG A 146 -9.21 -6.34 -7.50
CA ARG A 146 -8.73 -7.71 -7.28
C ARG A 146 -7.59 -8.07 -8.23
N LEU A 147 -7.69 -7.67 -9.51
CA LEU A 147 -6.64 -7.86 -10.50
C LEU A 147 -5.35 -7.10 -10.13
N GLU A 148 -5.46 -5.88 -9.63
CA GLU A 148 -4.32 -5.09 -9.18
C GLU A 148 -3.54 -5.79 -8.05
N ILE A 149 -4.27 -6.37 -7.08
CA ILE A 149 -3.66 -7.19 -6.02
C ILE A 149 -3.01 -8.43 -6.62
N ALA A 150 -3.66 -9.14 -7.55
CA ALA A 150 -3.07 -10.31 -8.21
C ALA A 150 -1.76 -9.96 -8.94
N ARG A 151 -1.73 -8.82 -9.63
CA ARG A 151 -0.52 -8.30 -10.31
C ARG A 151 0.61 -8.03 -9.31
N ALA A 152 0.29 -7.39 -8.18
CA ALA A 152 1.27 -7.10 -7.14
C ALA A 152 1.82 -8.38 -6.49
N LEU A 153 0.97 -9.40 -6.29
CA LEU A 153 1.35 -10.70 -5.75
C LEU A 153 2.13 -11.58 -6.74
N ALA A 154 1.99 -11.36 -8.04
CA ALA A 154 2.66 -12.14 -9.07
C ALA A 154 4.20 -12.09 -8.96
N ALA A 155 4.73 -10.99 -8.43
CA ALA A 155 6.15 -10.83 -8.11
C ALA A 155 6.61 -11.60 -6.85
N LYS A 156 5.71 -12.28 -6.13
CA LYS A 156 5.97 -12.95 -4.85
C LYS A 156 6.65 -12.03 -3.83
N PRO A 157 6.05 -10.89 -3.51
CA PRO A 157 6.67 -9.91 -2.63
C PRO A 157 6.76 -10.44 -1.19
N ALA A 158 7.76 -9.94 -0.43
CA ALA A 158 7.78 -10.07 1.01
C ALA A 158 7.06 -8.91 1.71
N LEU A 159 6.98 -7.75 1.04
CA LEU A 159 6.24 -6.56 1.51
C LEU A 159 5.31 -6.08 0.41
N LEU A 160 4.02 -5.98 0.72
CA LEU A 160 2.99 -5.44 -0.15
C LEU A 160 2.51 -4.08 0.40
N LEU A 161 2.67 -3.03 -0.39
CA LEU A 161 2.18 -1.69 -0.09
C LEU A 161 0.83 -1.48 -0.80
N LEU A 162 -0.23 -1.29 -0.02
CA LEU A 162 -1.58 -1.05 -0.53
C LEU A 162 -1.94 0.43 -0.33
N ASP A 163 -2.21 1.14 -1.42
CA ASP A 163 -2.54 2.56 -1.42
C ASP A 163 -4.03 2.74 -1.71
N GLU A 164 -4.82 2.98 -0.67
CA GLU A 164 -6.27 3.16 -0.68
C GLU A 164 -7.03 2.06 -1.46
N PRO A 165 -6.84 0.78 -1.12
CA PRO A 165 -7.44 -0.32 -1.88
C PRO A 165 -8.97 -0.34 -1.83
N PHE A 166 -9.60 0.30 -0.84
CA PHE A 166 -11.06 0.35 -0.68
C PHE A 166 -11.71 1.56 -1.36
N ALA A 167 -10.93 2.47 -1.95
CA ALA A 167 -11.47 3.64 -2.64
C ALA A 167 -12.43 3.22 -3.77
N GLY A 168 -13.61 3.84 -3.82
CA GLY A 168 -14.62 3.58 -4.85
C GLY A 168 -15.43 2.29 -4.68
N LEU A 169 -15.15 1.45 -3.68
CA LEU A 169 -15.85 0.19 -3.42
C LEU A 169 -17.07 0.38 -2.51
N GLY A 170 -18.12 -0.42 -2.74
CA GLY A 170 -19.25 -0.56 -1.83
C GLY A 170 -18.90 -1.42 -0.60
N SER A 171 -19.75 -1.37 0.44
CA SER A 171 -19.50 -2.05 1.73
C SER A 171 -19.28 -3.56 1.59
N GLY A 172 -20.01 -4.24 0.72
CA GLY A 172 -19.85 -5.67 0.45
C GLY A 172 -18.49 -5.97 -0.22
N GLU A 173 -18.10 -5.17 -1.22
CA GLU A 173 -16.83 -5.33 -1.91
C GLU A 173 -15.64 -5.07 -0.98
N ILE A 174 -15.76 -4.10 -0.06
CA ILE A 174 -14.73 -3.81 0.96
C ILE A 174 -14.57 -5.01 1.89
N ALA A 175 -15.67 -5.59 2.38
CA ALA A 175 -15.62 -6.77 3.24
C ALA A 175 -14.92 -7.95 2.55
N ASP A 176 -15.27 -8.19 1.29
CA ASP A 176 -14.66 -9.24 0.47
C ASP A 176 -13.16 -8.99 0.23
N LEU A 177 -12.77 -7.74 -0.08
CA LEU A 177 -11.38 -7.39 -0.33
C LEU A 177 -10.54 -7.45 0.96
N SER A 178 -11.10 -7.02 2.09
CA SER A 178 -10.49 -7.17 3.41
C SER A 178 -10.26 -8.65 3.77
N ALA A 179 -11.26 -9.50 3.51
CA ALA A 179 -11.14 -10.94 3.72
C ALA A 179 -10.07 -11.57 2.80
N LEU A 180 -9.97 -11.11 1.56
CA LEU A 180 -8.92 -11.52 0.62
C LEU A 180 -7.53 -11.15 1.15
N ILE A 181 -7.32 -9.89 1.58
CA ILE A 181 -6.02 -9.42 2.09
C ILE A 181 -5.61 -10.26 3.32
N ARG A 182 -6.52 -10.49 4.27
CA ARG A 182 -6.26 -11.34 5.45
C ARG A 182 -5.87 -12.76 5.07
N ARG A 183 -6.60 -13.37 4.12
CA ARG A 183 -6.31 -14.73 3.66
C ARG A 183 -4.94 -14.81 3.01
N VAL A 184 -4.60 -13.88 2.09
CA VAL A 184 -3.29 -13.85 1.45
C VAL A 184 -2.17 -13.66 2.48
N HIS A 185 -2.36 -12.74 3.43
CA HIS A 185 -1.44 -12.53 4.53
C HIS A 185 -1.22 -13.82 5.36
N ALA A 186 -2.30 -14.47 5.79
CA ALA A 186 -2.23 -15.67 6.62
C ALA A 186 -1.59 -16.87 5.87
N ASP A 187 -1.97 -17.08 4.60
CA ASP A 187 -1.51 -18.22 3.81
C ASP A 187 -0.04 -18.10 3.40
N GLN A 188 0.46 -16.88 3.20
CA GLN A 188 1.80 -16.63 2.64
C GLN A 188 2.78 -16.02 3.64
N GLY A 189 2.35 -15.65 4.85
CA GLY A 189 3.16 -14.87 5.80
C GLY A 189 3.54 -13.49 5.25
N LEU A 190 2.70 -12.94 4.35
CA LEU A 190 2.97 -11.69 3.65
C LEU A 190 2.91 -10.50 4.61
N THR A 191 3.95 -9.68 4.60
CA THR A 191 3.91 -8.39 5.31
C THR A 191 3.14 -7.38 4.47
N VAL A 192 2.21 -6.65 5.08
CA VAL A 192 1.38 -5.67 4.40
C VAL A 192 1.50 -4.31 5.07
N MET A 193 1.66 -3.26 4.29
CA MET A 193 1.55 -1.88 4.73
C MET A 193 0.40 -1.23 3.96
N LEU A 194 -0.55 -0.60 4.67
CA LEU A 194 -1.84 -0.19 4.14
C LEU A 194 -2.11 1.29 4.44
N ILE A 195 -2.39 2.09 3.41
CA ILE A 195 -2.97 3.44 3.57
C ILE A 195 -4.46 3.33 3.28
N GLU A 196 -5.31 3.89 4.13
CA GLU A 196 -6.76 3.94 3.93
C GLU A 196 -7.43 5.11 4.65
N HIS A 197 -8.59 5.53 4.14
CA HIS A 197 -9.45 6.56 4.73
C HIS A 197 -10.74 5.98 5.32
N LYS A 198 -11.11 4.75 4.99
CA LYS A 198 -12.28 4.05 5.54
C LYS A 198 -11.92 3.42 6.88
N LEU A 199 -11.90 4.27 7.93
CA LEU A 199 -11.36 3.95 9.26
C LEU A 199 -11.90 2.65 9.84
N HIS A 200 -13.21 2.37 9.73
CA HIS A 200 -13.80 1.19 10.34
C HIS A 200 -13.19 -0.12 9.82
N GLU A 201 -13.10 -0.28 8.49
CA GLU A 201 -12.53 -1.50 7.89
C GLU A 201 -11.00 -1.55 8.02
N PHE A 202 -10.36 -0.38 7.92
CA PHE A 202 -8.92 -0.24 8.15
C PHE A 202 -8.52 -0.73 9.55
N MET A 203 -9.14 -0.20 10.61
CA MET A 203 -8.82 -0.57 11.99
C MET A 203 -9.06 -2.05 12.30
N ARG A 204 -10.01 -2.68 11.61
CA ARG A 204 -10.24 -4.14 11.76
C ARG A 204 -9.22 -4.99 11.03
N LEU A 205 -8.55 -4.46 10.01
CA LEU A 205 -7.61 -5.20 9.17
C LEU A 205 -6.19 -5.16 9.73
N VAL A 206 -5.77 -4.05 10.30
CA VAL A 206 -4.39 -3.83 10.74
C VAL A 206 -4.15 -4.27 12.19
N GLY A 207 -2.95 -4.76 12.46
CA GLY A 207 -2.53 -5.09 13.84
C GLY A 207 -1.83 -3.93 14.56
N ARG A 208 -1.25 -2.99 13.78
CA ARG A 208 -0.55 -1.80 14.28
C ARG A 208 -0.78 -0.63 13.34
N VAL A 209 -0.82 0.57 13.88
CA VAL A 209 -1.03 1.81 13.13
C VAL A 209 0.09 2.78 13.43
N ILE A 210 0.59 3.43 12.37
CA ILE A 210 1.50 4.57 12.42
C ILE A 210 0.70 5.78 11.95
N ALA A 211 0.47 6.75 12.81
CA ALA A 211 -0.26 7.97 12.49
C ALA A 211 0.69 9.09 12.09
N LEU A 212 0.44 9.68 10.92
CA LEU A 212 1.22 10.77 10.33
C LEU A 212 0.38 12.05 10.33
N ASP A 213 1.01 13.18 10.66
CA ASP A 213 0.49 14.52 10.38
C ASP A 213 1.64 15.46 10.03
N PHE A 214 1.44 16.36 9.04
CA PHE A 214 2.46 17.30 8.53
C PHE A 214 3.84 16.68 8.30
N GLY A 215 3.87 15.42 7.83
CA GLY A 215 5.09 14.68 7.52
C GLY A 215 5.79 14.04 8.71
N GLU A 216 5.26 14.15 9.92
CA GLU A 216 5.81 13.56 11.15
C GLU A 216 4.95 12.39 11.65
N ILE A 217 5.56 11.46 12.37
CA ILE A 217 4.81 10.46 13.14
C ILE A 217 4.33 11.12 14.42
N ILE A 218 3.01 11.19 14.61
CA ILE A 218 2.38 11.77 15.80
C ILE A 218 1.97 10.71 16.82
N ALA A 219 1.79 9.47 16.39
CA ALA A 219 1.48 8.34 17.27
C ALA A 219 1.79 7.02 16.57
N GLU A 220 2.06 5.97 17.35
CA GLU A 220 2.20 4.59 16.91
C GLU A 220 1.65 3.66 18.00
N GLY A 221 0.87 2.65 17.60
CA GLY A 221 0.27 1.72 18.57
C GLY A 221 -0.77 0.78 17.96
N SER A 222 -1.53 0.10 18.82
CA SER A 222 -2.68 -0.70 18.41
C SER A 222 -3.79 0.18 17.83
N PRO A 223 -4.69 -0.37 16.98
CA PRO A 223 -5.85 0.38 16.50
C PRO A 223 -6.67 1.02 17.64
N GLU A 224 -6.84 0.32 18.75
CA GLU A 224 -7.58 0.78 19.93
C GLU A 224 -6.91 1.97 20.62
N ASP A 225 -5.58 1.99 20.70
CA ASP A 225 -4.81 3.09 21.29
C ASP A 225 -4.86 4.32 20.40
N ILE A 226 -4.70 4.12 19.08
CA ILE A 226 -4.65 5.20 18.08
C ILE A 226 -5.96 5.98 18.01
N VAL A 227 -7.13 5.31 18.05
CA VAL A 227 -8.42 6.02 18.00
C VAL A 227 -8.68 6.89 19.23
N ARG A 228 -7.96 6.66 20.34
CA ARG A 228 -8.06 7.43 21.58
C ARG A 228 -6.91 8.40 21.77
N HIS A 229 -5.93 8.39 20.86
CA HIS A 229 -4.72 9.21 21.03
C HIS A 229 -5.04 10.70 20.80
N PRO A 230 -4.75 11.60 21.76
CA PRO A 230 -5.15 13.01 21.66
C PRO A 230 -4.65 13.70 20.41
N ALA A 231 -3.38 13.52 20.04
CA ALA A 231 -2.79 14.13 18.85
C ALA A 231 -3.45 13.63 17.55
N VAL A 232 -3.89 12.35 17.51
CA VAL A 232 -4.61 11.80 16.34
C VAL A 232 -6.00 12.42 16.24
N ILE A 233 -6.72 12.52 17.36
CA ILE A 233 -8.04 13.15 17.41
C ILE A 233 -7.95 14.61 16.95
N GLU A 234 -6.98 15.37 17.46
CA GLU A 234 -6.75 16.78 17.10
C GLU A 234 -6.45 16.93 15.60
N ALA A 235 -5.58 16.08 15.02
CA ALA A 235 -5.23 16.10 13.60
C ALA A 235 -6.43 15.88 12.67
N TYR A 236 -7.47 15.17 13.13
CA TYR A 236 -8.69 14.90 12.35
C TYR A 236 -9.80 15.92 12.62
N ILE A 237 -10.01 16.35 13.87
CA ILE A 237 -11.07 17.29 14.24
C ILE A 237 -10.67 18.73 13.87
N GLY A 238 -9.43 19.14 14.13
CA GLY A 238 -8.95 20.49 13.84
C GLY A 238 -8.97 20.88 12.35
N ARG A 239 -9.09 19.87 11.44
CA ARG A 239 -9.24 20.13 9.98
C ARG A 239 -10.69 20.11 9.51
N GLY A 240 -11.59 19.44 10.26
CA GLY A 240 -13.02 19.48 9.95
C GLY A 240 -13.61 20.88 9.98
N ASP A 241 -13.14 21.71 10.89
CA ASP A 241 -13.57 23.11 11.02
C ASP A 241 -13.00 23.98 9.88
N ALA A 242 -11.76 23.73 9.44
CA ALA A 242 -11.12 24.47 8.35
C ALA A 242 -11.72 24.17 6.96
N GLU A 243 -12.03 22.90 6.68
CA GLU A 243 -12.67 22.51 5.42
C GLU A 243 -14.13 23.01 5.34
N ALA A 244 -14.84 23.10 6.48
CA ALA A 244 -16.17 23.68 6.54
C ALA A 244 -16.16 25.20 6.31
N GLU A 245 -15.15 25.92 6.78
CA GLU A 245 -14.98 27.36 6.54
C GLU A 245 -14.59 27.68 5.09
N GLU A 246 -13.73 26.87 4.44
CA GLU A 246 -13.38 27.07 3.02
C GLU A 246 -14.60 26.83 2.09
N GLN A 247 -15.46 25.85 2.37
CA GLN A 247 -16.66 25.60 1.60
C GLN A 247 -17.72 26.69 1.80
N THR A 248 -17.75 27.35 2.96
CA THR A 248 -18.67 28.46 3.26
C THR A 248 -18.20 29.78 2.62
N ASN A 249 -16.91 29.98 2.45
CA ASN A 249 -16.35 31.18 1.81
C ASN A 249 -16.28 31.11 0.28
N ALA A 250 -16.53 29.94 -0.32
CA ALA A 250 -16.54 29.72 -1.77
C ALA A 250 -17.95 29.71 -2.40
N ALA A 251 -19.00 29.95 -1.61
CA ALA A 251 -20.41 30.07 -2.01
C ALA A 251 -20.87 31.51 -1.93
#